data_bc72c758b903f13a5094bc7c39bc566e
#
_entry.id   bc72c758b903f13a5094bc7c39bc566e
#
_cell.length_a   1.000
_cell.length_b   1.000
_cell.length_c   1.000
_cell.angle_alpha   90.00
_cell.angle_beta   90.00
_cell.angle_gamma   90.00
#
_symmetry.space_group_name_H-M   'P 1'
#
loop_
_entity.id
_entity.type
_entity.pdbx_description
1 polymer ?
#
loop_
_entity_poly.entity_id
_entity_poly.type
_entity_poly.pdbx_seq_one_letter_code
_entity_poly.pdbx_strand_id
1 'polypeptide(L)'
;HEFEINALNPNGTKLLTLIEPVVKGHPHLEIFKSGRDRLSGSVKPMPDFFPEEERSRQPGFFSLIRSIFMIFESEDPYLGLYGAFGYDLVFQFENISPQHQRDPQQVDCHLYLPVELVVVDRQKEEAHKIQYHVETPEGMTESWWNTGDAFEPVMGTEPAEFVSDHQPGEFEKKVQT
;
A
#
# COMPACT_ATOMS: atom_id res chain seq x y z
N HIS A 1 -7.43 9.34 -10.69
CA HIS A 1 -7.06 8.73 -9.39
C HIS A 1 -5.74 9.31 -8.93
N GLU A 2 -5.72 9.88 -7.75
CA GLU A 2 -4.52 10.46 -7.15
C GLU A 2 -3.73 9.40 -6.38
N PHE A 3 -2.41 9.53 -6.37
CA PHE A 3 -1.52 8.69 -5.61
C PHE A 3 -0.38 9.48 -4.97
N GLU A 4 0.17 8.91 -3.94
CA GLU A 4 1.32 9.42 -3.21
C GLU A 4 2.24 8.27 -2.79
N ILE A 5 3.54 8.43 -2.99
CA ILE A 5 4.58 7.48 -2.59
C ILE A 5 5.57 8.23 -1.71
N ASN A 6 5.66 7.85 -0.47
CA ASN A 6 6.48 8.52 0.53
C ASN A 6 7.64 7.64 0.99
N ALA A 7 8.82 8.22 1.06
CA ALA A 7 9.93 7.62 1.77
C ALA A 7 9.74 7.80 3.28
N LEU A 8 9.69 6.70 4.02
CA LEU A 8 9.52 6.74 5.47
C LEU A 8 10.88 6.79 6.23
N ASN A 9 11.97 6.57 5.52
CA ASN A 9 13.33 6.54 6.05
C ASN A 9 14.35 6.76 4.92
N PRO A 10 15.66 6.88 5.20
CA PRO A 10 16.68 7.07 4.17
C PRO A 10 16.74 5.96 3.10
N ASN A 11 16.42 4.72 3.45
CA ASN A 11 16.32 3.64 2.45
C ASN A 11 15.17 3.89 1.48
N GLY A 12 14.03 4.37 1.99
CA GLY A 12 12.89 4.79 1.14
C GLY A 12 13.30 5.86 0.14
N THR A 13 14.08 6.86 0.55
CA THR A 13 14.60 7.90 -0.36
C THR A 13 15.45 7.28 -1.49
N LYS A 14 16.33 6.34 -1.15
CA LYS A 14 17.11 5.60 -2.16
C LYS A 14 16.20 4.80 -3.12
N LEU A 15 15.18 4.11 -2.59
CA LEU A 15 14.24 3.35 -3.41
C LEU A 15 13.40 4.23 -4.34
N LEU A 16 13.05 5.46 -3.92
CA LEU A 16 12.35 6.40 -4.80
C LEU A 16 13.11 6.69 -6.09
N THR A 17 14.44 6.63 -6.08
CA THR A 17 15.26 6.84 -7.30
C THR A 17 15.07 5.74 -8.36
N LEU A 18 14.71 4.52 -7.93
CA LEU A 18 14.33 3.42 -8.83
C LEU A 18 12.87 3.53 -9.30
N ILE A 19 12.00 3.98 -8.39
CA ILE A 19 10.55 4.07 -8.64
C ILE A 19 10.21 5.25 -9.55
N GLU A 20 10.86 6.39 -9.36
CA GLU A 20 10.57 7.63 -10.08
C GLU A 20 10.57 7.47 -11.62
N PRO A 21 11.60 6.90 -12.28
CA PRO A 21 11.59 6.76 -13.73
C PRO A 21 10.46 5.85 -14.23
N VAL A 22 10.08 4.83 -13.47
CA VAL A 22 8.98 3.92 -13.82
C VAL A 22 7.63 4.62 -13.71
N VAL A 23 7.40 5.36 -12.64
CA VAL A 23 6.18 6.16 -12.45
C VAL A 23 6.10 7.22 -13.54
N LYS A 24 7.18 7.97 -13.79
CA LYS A 24 7.25 9.03 -14.81
C LYS A 24 7.04 8.50 -16.23
N GLY A 25 7.50 7.29 -16.50
CA GLY A 25 7.31 6.61 -17.79
C GLY A 25 5.96 5.89 -17.95
N HIS A 26 5.10 5.90 -16.93
CA HIS A 26 3.85 5.17 -16.97
C HIS A 26 2.87 5.77 -18.00
N PRO A 27 2.32 4.98 -18.95
CA PRO A 27 1.57 5.49 -20.09
C PRO A 27 0.26 6.18 -19.71
N HIS A 28 -0.27 5.90 -18.54
CA HIS A 28 -1.53 6.47 -18.05
C HIS A 28 -1.35 7.57 -17.00
N LEU A 29 -0.12 8.03 -16.80
CA LEU A 29 0.15 9.15 -15.91
C LEU A 29 -0.40 10.47 -16.53
N GLU A 30 -1.08 11.27 -15.71
CA GLU A 30 -1.57 12.60 -16.11
C GLU A 30 -0.75 13.71 -15.45
N ILE A 31 -0.62 13.63 -14.13
CA ILE A 31 0.09 14.60 -13.33
C ILE A 31 1.19 13.88 -12.58
N PHE A 32 2.35 14.50 -12.52
CA PHE A 32 3.48 13.98 -11.75
C PHE A 32 4.23 15.10 -11.08
N LYS A 33 4.51 14.90 -9.79
CA LYS A 33 5.36 15.79 -8.98
C LYS A 33 6.39 14.93 -8.28
N SER A 34 7.66 15.29 -8.42
CA SER A 34 8.77 14.65 -7.75
C SER A 34 9.37 15.58 -6.71
N GLY A 35 9.62 15.04 -5.54
CA GLY A 35 10.37 15.65 -4.46
C GLY A 35 11.39 14.68 -3.90
N ARG A 36 12.21 15.12 -2.97
CA ARG A 36 13.27 14.30 -2.40
C ARG A 36 12.75 13.02 -1.73
N ASP A 37 11.70 13.17 -0.93
CA ASP A 37 11.18 12.09 -0.07
C ASP A 37 9.74 11.68 -0.47
N ARG A 38 9.26 12.19 -1.62
CA ARG A 38 7.88 12.00 -2.04
C ARG A 38 7.72 12.10 -3.55
N LEU A 39 6.99 11.15 -4.10
CA LEU A 39 6.43 11.21 -5.45
C LEU A 39 4.91 11.29 -5.34
N SER A 40 4.28 12.10 -6.15
CA SER A 40 2.81 12.20 -6.18
C SER A 40 2.31 12.48 -7.58
N GLY A 41 1.07 12.15 -7.83
CA GLY A 41 0.50 12.37 -9.15
C GLY A 41 -0.91 11.85 -9.29
N SER A 42 -1.37 11.81 -10.53
CA SER A 42 -2.64 11.19 -10.89
C SER A 42 -2.50 10.28 -12.10
N VAL A 43 -3.32 9.23 -12.09
CA VAL A 43 -3.47 8.29 -13.19
C VAL A 43 -4.83 8.52 -13.85
N LYS A 44 -4.88 8.41 -15.17
CA LYS A 44 -6.12 8.52 -15.95
C LYS A 44 -7.17 7.55 -15.40
N PRO A 45 -8.44 7.98 -15.32
CA PRO A 45 -9.53 7.08 -14.99
C PRO A 45 -9.70 6.03 -16.10
N MET A 46 -10.33 4.91 -15.76
CA MET A 46 -10.73 3.93 -16.76
C MET A 46 -11.76 4.54 -17.73
N PRO A 47 -11.75 4.14 -19.01
CA PRO A 47 -12.81 4.50 -19.94
C PRO A 47 -14.18 3.99 -19.45
N ASP A 48 -15.25 4.73 -19.76
CA ASP A 48 -16.62 4.33 -19.36
C ASP A 48 -17.09 3.03 -20.02
N PHE A 49 -16.50 2.68 -21.14
CA PHE A 49 -16.85 1.46 -21.89
C PHE A 49 -15.63 0.77 -22.48
N PHE A 50 -15.51 -0.52 -22.19
CA PHE A 50 -14.49 -1.42 -22.76
C PHE A 50 -15.00 -2.86 -22.73
N PRO A 51 -14.51 -3.73 -23.64
CA PRO A 51 -14.81 -5.17 -23.61
C PRO A 51 -14.31 -5.81 -22.31
N GLU A 52 -15.05 -6.77 -21.78
CA GLU A 52 -14.71 -7.46 -20.52
C GLU A 52 -13.33 -8.13 -20.60
N GLU A 53 -12.95 -8.65 -21.76
CA GLU A 53 -11.66 -9.28 -22.03
C GLU A 53 -10.48 -8.29 -21.88
N GLU A 54 -10.75 -6.99 -22.01
CA GLU A 54 -9.74 -5.93 -21.89
C GLU A 54 -9.69 -5.30 -20.49
N ARG A 55 -10.56 -5.70 -19.57
CA ARG A 55 -10.66 -5.12 -18.23
C ARG A 55 -9.30 -5.09 -17.50
N SER A 56 -8.52 -6.16 -17.57
CA SER A 56 -7.21 -6.24 -16.91
C SER A 56 -6.13 -5.36 -17.54
N ARG A 57 -6.36 -4.86 -18.75
CA ARG A 57 -5.43 -4.00 -19.51
C ARG A 57 -5.77 -2.52 -19.43
N GLN A 58 -6.92 -2.20 -18.85
CA GLN A 58 -7.36 -0.81 -18.74
C GLN A 58 -6.42 0.03 -17.87
N PRO A 59 -6.28 1.33 -18.19
CA PRO A 59 -5.55 2.25 -17.33
C PRO A 59 -6.19 2.30 -15.94
N GLY A 60 -5.36 2.32 -14.92
CA GLY A 60 -5.87 2.39 -13.58
C GLY A 60 -4.74 2.32 -12.56
N PHE A 61 -5.11 2.49 -11.32
CA PHE A 61 -4.20 2.46 -10.20
C PHE A 61 -3.38 1.14 -10.12
N PHE A 62 -4.02 -0.01 -10.39
CA PHE A 62 -3.33 -1.30 -10.36
C PHE A 62 -2.26 -1.46 -11.45
N SER A 63 -2.39 -0.78 -12.60
CA SER A 63 -1.33 -0.81 -13.62
C SER A 63 -0.08 -0.12 -13.12
N LEU A 64 -0.23 0.97 -12.37
CA LEU A 64 0.88 1.68 -11.74
C LEU A 64 1.54 0.81 -10.66
N ILE A 65 0.75 0.18 -9.76
CA ILE A 65 1.27 -0.73 -8.73
C ILE A 65 2.07 -1.88 -9.37
N ARG A 66 1.54 -2.51 -10.43
CA ARG A 66 2.26 -3.59 -11.13
C ARG A 66 3.59 -3.10 -11.71
N SER A 67 3.61 -1.93 -12.32
CA SER A 67 4.84 -1.37 -12.88
C SER A 67 5.90 -1.12 -11.80
N ILE A 68 5.49 -0.64 -10.63
CA ILE A 68 6.39 -0.48 -9.48
C ILE A 68 6.84 -1.84 -8.95
N PHE A 69 5.92 -2.79 -8.80
CA PHE A 69 6.24 -4.11 -8.26
C PHE A 69 7.23 -4.87 -9.15
N MET A 70 7.14 -4.74 -10.46
CA MET A 70 8.07 -5.37 -11.41
C MET A 70 9.54 -4.94 -11.23
N ILE A 71 9.80 -3.76 -10.63
CA ILE A 71 11.18 -3.34 -10.30
C ILE A 71 11.80 -4.28 -9.27
N PHE A 72 10.97 -4.83 -8.38
CA PHE A 72 11.36 -5.65 -7.25
C PHE A 72 10.98 -7.13 -7.44
N GLU A 73 10.77 -7.56 -8.70
CA GLU A 73 10.42 -8.95 -8.99
C GLU A 73 11.52 -9.90 -8.52
N SER A 74 11.14 -10.91 -7.74
CA SER A 74 12.03 -11.88 -7.14
C SER A 74 11.31 -13.21 -6.94
N GLU A 75 12.10 -14.29 -6.86
CA GLU A 75 11.59 -15.62 -6.45
C GLU A 75 11.35 -15.72 -4.93
N ASP A 76 11.81 -14.72 -4.15
CA ASP A 76 11.59 -14.69 -2.70
C ASP A 76 10.11 -14.41 -2.39
N PRO A 77 9.41 -15.34 -1.70
CA PRO A 77 7.99 -15.21 -1.42
C PRO A 77 7.64 -14.09 -0.44
N TYR A 78 8.63 -13.55 0.26
CA TYR A 78 8.44 -12.49 1.25
C TYR A 78 8.73 -11.10 0.69
N LEU A 79 9.34 -10.97 -0.48
CA LEU A 79 9.53 -9.67 -1.10
C LEU A 79 8.24 -9.24 -1.80
N GLY A 80 7.63 -8.16 -1.32
CA GLY A 80 6.36 -7.72 -1.85
C GLY A 80 5.84 -6.43 -1.23
N LEU A 81 4.64 -6.06 -1.65
CA LEU A 81 3.90 -4.93 -1.10
C LEU A 81 2.95 -5.43 -0.03
N TYR A 82 3.01 -4.84 1.15
CA TYR A 82 2.21 -5.21 2.32
C TYR A 82 1.27 -4.08 2.70
N GLY A 83 0.01 -4.38 2.93
CA GLY A 83 -0.94 -3.37 3.33
C GLY A 83 -2.39 -3.77 3.13
N ALA A 84 -3.23 -2.78 2.85
CA ALA A 84 -4.66 -2.97 2.71
C ALA A 84 -5.22 -2.24 1.49
N PHE A 85 -6.23 -2.84 0.91
CA PHE A 85 -7.11 -2.24 -0.09
C PHE A 85 -8.45 -1.94 0.56
N GLY A 86 -8.89 -0.69 0.45
CA GLY A 86 -10.21 -0.28 0.89
C GLY A 86 -11.30 -0.82 -0.05
N TYR A 87 -12.47 -1.07 0.51
CA TYR A 87 -13.62 -1.57 -0.26
C TYR A 87 -14.00 -0.62 -1.41
N ASP A 88 -13.86 0.69 -1.20
CA ASP A 88 -14.23 1.72 -2.17
C ASP A 88 -13.38 1.72 -3.45
N LEU A 89 -12.29 0.93 -3.50
CA LEU A 89 -11.58 0.67 -4.75
C LEU A 89 -12.46 0.04 -5.83
N VAL A 90 -13.58 -0.59 -5.44
CA VAL A 90 -14.57 -1.13 -6.40
C VAL A 90 -15.11 -0.05 -7.33
N PHE A 91 -15.25 1.20 -6.86
CA PHE A 91 -15.72 2.32 -7.67
C PHE A 91 -14.76 2.73 -8.80
N GLN A 92 -13.55 2.19 -8.82
CA GLN A 92 -12.64 2.33 -9.96
C GLN A 92 -12.98 1.40 -11.13
N PHE A 93 -13.73 0.34 -10.86
CA PHE A 93 -14.07 -0.71 -11.84
C PHE A 93 -15.55 -0.73 -12.20
N GLU A 94 -16.38 -0.26 -11.28
CA GLU A 94 -17.82 -0.28 -11.44
C GLU A 94 -18.36 1.15 -11.47
N ASN A 95 -19.20 1.46 -12.45
CA ASN A 95 -19.84 2.78 -12.56
C ASN A 95 -21.04 2.88 -11.60
N ILE A 96 -20.72 2.88 -10.31
CA ILE A 96 -21.70 2.99 -9.21
C ILE A 96 -21.48 4.34 -8.53
N SER A 97 -22.54 5.10 -8.39
CA SER A 97 -22.50 6.34 -7.61
C SER A 97 -22.67 6.04 -6.13
N PRO A 98 -21.69 6.40 -5.27
CA PRO A 98 -21.82 6.19 -3.83
C PRO A 98 -23.00 7.02 -3.28
N GLN A 99 -23.81 6.40 -2.42
CA GLN A 99 -24.97 7.06 -1.79
C GLN A 99 -24.56 7.97 -0.63
N HIS A 100 -23.39 7.76 -0.07
CA HIS A 100 -22.89 8.52 1.06
C HIS A 100 -21.68 9.38 0.66
N GLN A 101 -21.56 10.52 1.30
CA GLN A 101 -20.37 11.36 1.16
C GLN A 101 -19.18 10.66 1.79
N ARG A 102 -18.10 10.54 1.02
CA ARG A 102 -16.82 9.99 1.53
C ARG A 102 -16.12 11.02 2.40
N ASP A 103 -15.44 10.53 3.42
CA ASP A 103 -14.47 11.35 4.14
C ASP A 103 -13.33 11.71 3.18
N PRO A 104 -12.99 13.00 3.01
CA PRO A 104 -11.86 13.43 2.17
C PRO A 104 -10.51 12.86 2.59
N GLN A 105 -10.37 12.39 3.82
CA GLN A 105 -9.15 11.76 4.35
C GLN A 105 -9.11 10.25 4.12
N GLN A 106 -10.18 9.66 3.62
CA GLN A 106 -10.23 8.22 3.37
C GLN A 106 -9.29 7.84 2.23
N VAL A 107 -8.39 6.89 2.51
CA VAL A 107 -7.42 6.34 1.54
C VAL A 107 -7.93 4.98 1.07
N ASP A 108 -8.02 4.78 -0.25
CA ASP A 108 -8.52 3.54 -0.85
C ASP A 108 -7.50 2.41 -0.85
N CYS A 109 -6.22 2.76 -0.77
CA CYS A 109 -5.15 1.79 -0.76
C CYS A 109 -3.96 2.33 0.03
N HIS A 110 -3.43 1.51 0.93
CA HIS A 110 -2.22 1.84 1.67
C HIS A 110 -1.28 0.65 1.66
N LEU A 111 -0.16 0.78 0.96
CA LEU A 111 0.82 -0.27 0.75
C LEU A 111 2.20 0.19 1.21
N TYR A 112 2.95 -0.75 1.77
CA TYR A 112 4.34 -0.58 2.18
C TYR A 112 5.22 -1.52 1.39
N LEU A 113 6.41 -1.07 1.00
CA LEU A 113 7.50 -1.90 0.52
C LEU A 113 8.56 -1.98 1.63
N PRO A 114 8.55 -3.02 2.46
CA PRO A 114 9.53 -3.18 3.51
C PRO A 114 10.85 -3.71 2.94
N VAL A 115 11.97 -3.18 3.43
CA VAL A 115 13.31 -3.74 3.18
C VAL A 115 13.79 -4.62 4.33
N GLU A 116 13.06 -4.62 5.43
CA GLU A 116 13.30 -5.49 6.58
C GLU A 116 11.98 -6.08 7.08
N LEU A 117 11.97 -7.38 7.37
CA LEU A 117 10.81 -8.14 7.83
C LEU A 117 11.22 -9.06 8.96
N VAL A 118 10.29 -9.27 9.90
CA VAL A 118 10.36 -10.38 10.85
C VAL A 118 9.25 -11.37 10.49
N VAL A 119 9.65 -12.58 10.17
CA VAL A 119 8.74 -13.67 9.84
C VAL A 119 8.66 -14.62 11.02
N VAL A 120 7.43 -14.88 11.49
CA VAL A 120 7.18 -15.81 12.58
C VAL A 120 6.33 -16.97 12.04
N ASP A 121 6.94 -18.15 11.94
CA ASP A 121 6.24 -19.39 11.59
C ASP A 121 5.80 -20.10 12.88
N ARG A 122 4.51 -19.98 13.18
CA ARG A 122 3.93 -20.58 14.39
C ARG A 122 3.82 -22.11 14.32
N GLN A 123 3.84 -22.70 13.13
CA GLN A 123 3.78 -24.14 12.96
C GLN A 123 5.13 -24.78 13.25
N LYS A 124 6.20 -24.09 12.84
CA LYS A 124 7.58 -24.55 13.06
C LYS A 124 8.20 -24.00 14.36
N GLU A 125 7.50 -23.07 15.03
CA GLU A 125 7.99 -22.36 16.21
C GLU A 125 9.32 -21.63 15.93
N GLU A 126 9.47 -21.10 14.73
CA GLU A 126 10.65 -20.40 14.28
C GLU A 126 10.33 -18.93 14.00
N ALA A 127 11.31 -18.07 14.28
CA ALA A 127 11.27 -16.68 13.88
C ALA A 127 12.61 -16.31 13.23
N HIS A 128 12.54 -15.61 12.09
CA HIS A 128 13.72 -15.13 11.41
C HIS A 128 13.52 -13.72 10.86
N LYS A 129 14.61 -12.99 10.80
CA LYS A 129 14.67 -11.65 10.21
C LYS A 129 15.15 -11.79 8.78
N ILE A 130 14.41 -11.16 7.86
CA ILE A 130 14.80 -11.03 6.45
C ILE A 130 15.18 -9.56 6.23
N GLN A 131 16.28 -9.35 5.53
CA GLN A 131 16.75 -8.03 5.15
C GLN A 131 17.10 -8.03 3.67
N TYR A 132 16.52 -7.08 2.93
CA TYR A 132 16.77 -6.89 1.51
C TYR A 132 17.78 -5.78 1.30
N HIS A 133 18.84 -6.08 0.57
CA HIS A 133 19.81 -5.11 0.11
C HIS A 133 19.52 -4.78 -1.35
N VAL A 134 18.97 -3.60 -1.58
CA VAL A 134 18.63 -3.12 -2.91
C VAL A 134 19.69 -2.15 -3.38
N GLU A 135 20.27 -2.43 -4.53
CA GLU A 135 21.21 -1.51 -5.20
C GLU A 135 20.42 -0.43 -5.92
N THR A 136 20.75 0.82 -5.64
CA THR A 136 20.11 2.01 -6.22
C THR A 136 21.16 2.96 -6.80
N PRO A 137 20.80 3.93 -7.65
CA PRO A 137 21.73 4.95 -8.11
C PRO A 137 22.39 5.76 -7.00
N GLU A 138 21.78 5.84 -5.81
CA GLU A 138 22.32 6.52 -4.63
C GLU A 138 23.04 5.57 -3.67
N GLY A 139 23.29 4.34 -4.08
CA GLY A 139 23.97 3.31 -3.29
C GLY A 139 23.01 2.25 -2.75
N MET A 140 23.55 1.29 -2.03
CA MET A 140 22.79 0.17 -1.49
C MET A 140 21.94 0.61 -0.29
N THR A 141 20.79 -0.03 -0.11
CA THR A 141 19.99 0.12 1.12
C THR A 141 20.75 -0.48 2.30
N GLU A 142 20.65 0.15 3.46
CA GLU A 142 21.37 -0.24 4.67
C GLU A 142 20.44 -0.86 5.69
N SER A 143 20.99 -1.64 6.63
CA SER A 143 20.20 -2.12 7.76
C SER A 143 19.79 -0.93 8.62
N TRP A 144 18.49 -0.80 8.84
CA TRP A 144 17.92 0.24 9.70
C TRP A 144 17.73 -0.25 11.13
N TRP A 145 17.72 -1.55 11.33
CA TRP A 145 17.44 -2.14 12.63
C TRP A 145 18.64 -2.02 13.55
N ASN A 146 18.54 -1.17 14.54
CA ASN A 146 19.49 -1.12 15.63
C ASN A 146 19.27 -2.32 16.56
N THR A 147 20.19 -3.27 16.58
CA THR A 147 20.13 -4.49 17.38
C THR A 147 20.31 -4.26 18.88
N GLY A 148 20.33 -2.99 19.32
CA GLY A 148 20.66 -2.62 20.68
C GLY A 148 19.51 -2.32 21.63
N ASP A 149 18.34 -2.04 21.12
CA ASP A 149 17.20 -1.72 21.98
C ASP A 149 16.43 -3.00 22.32
N ALA A 150 16.52 -3.41 23.57
CA ALA A 150 15.69 -4.48 24.10
C ALA A 150 14.21 -4.07 23.94
N PHE A 151 13.41 -4.96 23.34
CA PHE A 151 11.96 -4.78 23.31
C PHE A 151 11.43 -4.79 24.75
N GLU A 152 11.01 -3.65 25.24
CA GLU A 152 10.23 -3.58 26.47
C GLU A 152 8.77 -3.84 26.11
N PRO A 153 8.20 -5.00 26.55
CA PRO A 153 6.80 -5.27 26.34
C PRO A 153 5.97 -4.20 27.05
N VAL A 154 5.14 -3.48 26.31
CA VAL A 154 4.14 -2.58 26.90
C VAL A 154 3.15 -3.48 27.65
N MET A 155 3.35 -3.62 28.94
CA MET A 155 2.44 -4.35 29.83
C MET A 155 1.17 -3.51 29.98
N GLY A 156 0.09 -4.01 29.35
CA GLY A 156 -1.28 -3.69 29.67
C GLY A 156 -1.60 -2.18 29.75
N THR A 157 -1.91 -1.57 28.62
CA THR A 157 -2.86 -0.48 28.66
C THR A 157 -4.20 -1.05 29.13
N GLU A 158 -4.84 -0.38 30.09
CA GLU A 158 -6.22 -0.69 30.44
C GLU A 158 -7.05 -0.86 29.16
N PRO A 159 -7.93 -1.86 29.09
CA PRO A 159 -8.74 -2.07 27.89
C PRO A 159 -9.45 -0.75 27.57
N ALA A 160 -9.27 -0.27 26.35
CA ALA A 160 -9.97 0.91 25.87
C ALA A 160 -11.48 0.69 26.07
N GLU A 161 -12.16 1.70 26.60
CA GLU A 161 -13.60 1.66 26.74
C GLU A 161 -14.21 1.55 25.33
N PHE A 162 -14.85 0.41 25.04
CA PHE A 162 -15.49 0.21 23.75
C PHE A 162 -16.78 1.03 23.68
N VAL A 163 -16.77 2.08 22.86
CA VAL A 163 -17.98 2.80 22.54
C VAL A 163 -18.57 2.19 21.26
N SER A 164 -19.73 1.56 21.40
CA SER A 164 -20.47 1.06 20.25
C SER A 164 -21.07 2.24 19.45
N ASP A 165 -20.87 2.25 18.16
CA ASP A 165 -21.51 3.20 17.22
C ASP A 165 -22.97 2.85 16.92
N HIS A 166 -23.45 1.71 17.43
CA HIS A 166 -24.80 1.21 17.24
C HIS A 166 -25.54 1.12 18.58
N GLN A 167 -26.82 1.52 18.58
CA GLN A 167 -27.69 1.28 19.72
C GLN A 167 -28.01 -0.22 19.87
N PRO A 168 -28.27 -0.72 21.09
CA PRO A 168 -28.67 -2.10 21.29
C PRO A 168 -29.87 -2.49 20.39
N GLY A 169 -29.73 -3.58 19.64
CA GLY A 169 -30.73 -4.07 18.70
C GLY A 169 -30.77 -3.38 17.33
N GLU A 170 -29.93 -2.38 17.07
CA GLU A 170 -29.86 -1.71 15.77
C GLU A 170 -29.18 -2.59 14.72
N PHE A 171 -28.12 -3.28 15.11
CA PHE A 171 -27.40 -4.18 14.22
C PHE A 171 -28.26 -5.36 13.79
N GLU A 172 -28.99 -5.97 14.72
CA GLU A 172 -29.89 -7.10 14.46
C GLU A 172 -31.00 -6.72 13.48
N LYS A 173 -31.53 -5.48 13.55
CA LYS A 173 -32.53 -4.99 12.60
C LYS A 173 -31.96 -4.84 11.19
N LYS A 174 -30.70 -4.38 11.05
CA LYS A 174 -30.04 -4.24 9.75
C LYS A 174 -29.72 -5.57 9.08
N VAL A 175 -29.50 -6.62 9.88
CA VAL A 175 -29.21 -7.99 9.37
C VAL A 175 -30.49 -8.72 8.95
N GLN A 176 -31.66 -8.34 9.49
CA GLN A 176 -32.96 -8.99 9.18
C GLN A 176 -33.68 -8.41 7.95
N THR A 177 -33.12 -7.35 7.33
CA THR A 177 -33.63 -6.74 6.10
C THR A 177 -32.88 -7.22 4.90
#